data_ab2718a56e98ad2062f07450c7f7a06e
#
_entry.id   ab2718a56e98ad2062f07450c7f7a06e
#
_cell.length_a   1.000
_cell.length_b   1.000
_cell.length_c   1.000
_cell.angle_alpha   90.00
_cell.angle_beta   90.00
_cell.angle_gamma   90.00
#
_symmetry.space_group_name_H-M   'P 1'
#
loop_
_entity.id
_entity.type
_entity.pdbx_description
1 polymer ?
#
loop_
_entity_poly.entity_id
_entity_poly.type
_entity_poly.pdbx_seq_one_letter_code
_entity_poly.pdbx_strand_id
1 'polypeptide(L)'
;MLQVTNILFFTQKTLIITMDEFDYIIIGAGSAGCVLTNRLIKSGKYKILLLEAGGKDNYPWIHIPVGYYKTMHNPKTDWCFKTEPDETMENVSIPYPRGKTLGGSSSINGLLYIRGQEQDYDLWRQLGNRGWSWREVLPYFIKAEDQERGQSEYHGQGGPLSVSDQRIKLDILDVFQNAASEVGIPKVDDFNKGDNFGCGYFQVTERNGLRCSAAVGYLNPIKNNKNLKIETKCHVQKINFENNKAVSVSYFKYNKQITVKANKEILLSAGSIGSPQILQTSGIGNGDKLKNFGIEI
;
A
#
# COMPACT_ATOMS: atom_id res chain seq x y z
N MET A 1 -34.44 46.29 49.69
CA MET A 1 -33.20 45.51 49.45
C MET A 1 -33.40 44.67 48.19
N LEU A 2 -32.95 45.19 47.09
CA LEU A 2 -33.01 44.48 45.77
C LEU A 2 -31.65 43.96 45.47
N GLN A 3 -31.51 42.61 45.42
CA GLN A 3 -30.30 41.96 44.92
C GLN A 3 -30.32 41.96 43.37
N VAL A 4 -29.30 42.57 42.79
CA VAL A 4 -29.07 42.55 41.36
C VAL A 4 -28.24 41.32 41.03
N THR A 5 -28.85 40.38 40.30
CA THR A 5 -28.19 39.18 39.82
C THR A 5 -27.38 39.51 38.56
N ASN A 6 -26.05 39.41 38.66
CA ASN A 6 -25.14 39.54 37.50
C ASN A 6 -25.31 38.33 36.57
N ILE A 7 -25.87 38.56 35.40
CA ILE A 7 -25.88 37.59 34.29
C ILE A 7 -24.57 37.71 33.54
N LEU A 8 -23.64 36.76 33.74
CA LEU A 8 -22.44 36.62 32.97
C LEU A 8 -22.80 36.07 31.57
N PHE A 9 -22.74 36.90 30.56
CA PHE A 9 -22.77 36.47 29.16
C PHE A 9 -21.44 35.80 28.82
N PHE A 10 -21.43 34.46 28.74
CA PHE A 10 -20.36 33.73 28.08
C PHE A 10 -20.49 33.93 26.59
N THR A 11 -19.71 34.78 25.99
CA THR A 11 -19.51 34.81 24.53
C THR A 11 -18.78 33.53 24.14
N GLN A 12 -19.52 32.61 23.51
CA GLN A 12 -18.90 31.49 22.79
C GLN A 12 -17.97 32.07 21.70
N LYS A 13 -16.66 32.11 21.99
CA LYS A 13 -15.67 32.26 20.94
C LYS A 13 -15.82 31.04 20.04
N THR A 14 -16.41 31.21 18.87
CA THR A 14 -16.38 30.24 17.78
C THR A 14 -14.91 30.00 17.46
N LEU A 15 -14.37 28.87 17.90
CA LEU A 15 -13.03 28.44 17.54
C LEU A 15 -13.08 28.18 16.04
N ILE A 16 -12.59 29.09 15.23
CA ILE A 16 -12.35 28.86 13.81
C ILE A 16 -11.20 27.86 13.76
N ILE A 17 -11.52 26.56 13.74
CA ILE A 17 -10.55 25.50 13.47
C ILE A 17 -10.23 25.62 11.98
N THR A 18 -9.13 26.32 11.66
CA THR A 18 -8.59 26.27 10.29
C THR A 18 -8.19 24.83 10.02
N MET A 19 -8.96 24.16 9.16
CA MET A 19 -8.58 22.83 8.71
C MET A 19 -7.32 22.92 7.85
N ASP A 20 -6.32 22.10 8.16
CA ASP A 20 -5.14 21.96 7.30
C ASP A 20 -5.62 21.57 5.88
N GLU A 21 -5.13 22.26 4.86
CA GLU A 21 -5.48 22.01 3.46
C GLU A 21 -4.28 21.46 2.68
N PHE A 22 -4.56 20.47 1.84
CA PHE A 22 -3.59 19.85 0.94
C PHE A 22 -4.15 19.77 -0.46
N ASP A 23 -3.31 19.76 -1.49
CA ASP A 23 -3.76 19.52 -2.85
C ASP A 23 -4.25 18.08 -3.00
N TYR A 24 -3.44 17.12 -2.53
CA TYR A 24 -3.77 15.70 -2.54
C TYR A 24 -3.67 15.11 -1.13
N ILE A 25 -4.64 14.26 -0.80
CA ILE A 25 -4.58 13.41 0.39
C ILE A 25 -4.49 11.97 -0.10
N ILE A 26 -3.43 11.27 0.29
CA ILE A 26 -3.21 9.86 -0.06
C ILE A 26 -3.47 9.01 1.19
N ILE A 27 -4.42 8.08 1.09
CA ILE A 27 -4.84 7.22 2.18
C ILE A 27 -4.16 5.85 2.03
N GLY A 28 -3.25 5.53 2.96
CA GLY A 28 -2.46 4.30 2.96
C GLY A 28 -1.08 4.50 2.34
N ALA A 29 -0.02 4.27 3.13
CA ALA A 29 1.36 4.30 2.70
C ALA A 29 1.90 2.91 2.31
N GLY A 30 1.06 2.08 1.69
CA GLY A 30 1.45 0.82 1.06
C GLY A 30 2.16 1.02 -0.27
N SER A 31 2.30 -0.04 -1.07
CA SER A 31 3.03 0.00 -2.35
C SER A 31 2.50 1.10 -3.27
N ALA A 32 1.19 1.17 -3.48
CA ALA A 32 0.58 2.16 -4.36
C ALA A 32 0.72 3.59 -3.81
N GLY A 33 0.41 3.81 -2.52
CA GLY A 33 0.48 5.14 -1.91
C GLY A 33 1.90 5.71 -1.88
N CYS A 34 2.91 4.87 -1.65
CA CYS A 34 4.32 5.27 -1.74
C CYS A 34 4.69 5.75 -3.15
N VAL A 35 4.27 5.01 -4.19
CA VAL A 35 4.52 5.38 -5.60
C VAL A 35 3.82 6.68 -5.95
N LEU A 36 2.52 6.80 -5.65
CA LEU A 36 1.73 8.01 -5.93
C LEU A 36 2.34 9.24 -5.27
N THR A 37 2.69 9.13 -3.97
CA THR A 37 3.35 10.21 -3.23
C THR A 37 4.65 10.64 -3.91
N ASN A 38 5.50 9.68 -4.28
CA ASN A 38 6.77 9.95 -4.95
C ASN A 38 6.57 10.67 -6.28
N ARG A 39 5.64 10.21 -7.11
CA ARG A 39 5.42 10.77 -8.44
C ARG A 39 4.79 12.17 -8.38
N LEU A 40 3.82 12.38 -7.50
CA LEU A 40 3.17 13.69 -7.34
C LEU A 40 4.13 14.73 -6.75
N ILE A 41 4.90 14.37 -5.71
CA ILE A 41 5.81 15.32 -5.07
C ILE A 41 6.97 15.75 -5.98
N LYS A 42 7.43 14.87 -6.87
CA LYS A 42 8.49 15.18 -7.85
C LYS A 42 8.07 16.26 -8.86
N SER A 43 6.78 16.49 -9.04
CA SER A 43 6.29 17.60 -9.87
C SER A 43 6.62 18.97 -9.28
N GLY A 44 6.89 19.05 -7.97
CA GLY A 44 7.17 20.29 -7.23
C GLY A 44 5.98 21.24 -7.06
N LYS A 45 4.79 20.88 -7.59
CA LYS A 45 3.62 21.76 -7.70
C LYS A 45 2.61 21.60 -6.58
N TYR A 46 2.61 20.49 -5.84
CA TYR A 46 1.52 20.10 -4.97
C TYR A 46 1.94 19.91 -3.52
N LYS A 47 1.06 20.34 -2.61
CA LYS A 47 1.15 20.05 -1.17
C LYS A 47 0.42 18.74 -0.89
N ILE A 48 1.12 17.74 -0.37
CA ILE A 48 0.63 16.35 -0.24
C ILE A 48 0.61 15.93 1.22
N LEU A 49 -0.51 15.32 1.63
CA LEU A 49 -0.62 14.59 2.89
C LEU A 49 -0.70 13.09 2.60
N LEU A 50 0.22 12.32 3.17
CA LEU A 50 0.18 10.87 3.17
C LEU A 50 -0.22 10.37 4.56
N LEU A 51 -1.33 9.64 4.65
CA LEU A 51 -1.87 9.07 5.89
C LEU A 51 -1.58 7.57 5.94
N GLU A 52 -1.00 7.10 7.07
CA GLU A 52 -0.75 5.68 7.32
C GLU A 52 -1.31 5.28 8.69
N ALA A 53 -2.08 4.19 8.72
CA ALA A 53 -2.68 3.67 9.94
C ALA A 53 -1.65 3.11 10.93
N GLY A 54 -0.61 2.49 10.39
CA GLY A 54 0.48 1.91 11.16
C GLY A 54 1.54 2.93 11.58
N GLY A 55 2.64 2.39 12.10
CA GLY A 55 3.81 3.16 12.52
C GLY A 55 4.82 3.44 11.40
N LYS A 56 5.95 4.04 11.79
CA LYS A 56 7.13 4.12 10.92
C LYS A 56 7.74 2.74 10.74
N ASP A 57 8.45 2.55 9.63
CA ASP A 57 9.17 1.32 9.28
C ASP A 57 10.55 1.20 9.96
N ASN A 58 10.65 1.65 11.22
CA ASN A 58 11.91 1.66 11.98
C ASN A 58 12.17 0.39 12.79
N TYR A 59 11.29 -0.62 12.71
CA TYR A 59 11.51 -1.90 13.35
C TYR A 59 12.57 -2.69 12.57
N PRO A 60 13.73 -3.05 13.15
CA PRO A 60 14.87 -3.60 12.40
C PRO A 60 14.53 -4.82 11.55
N TRP A 61 13.63 -5.68 12.03
CA TRP A 61 13.20 -6.89 11.32
C TRP A 61 12.43 -6.62 10.01
N ILE A 62 11.93 -5.39 9.80
CA ILE A 62 11.37 -4.99 8.50
C ILE A 62 12.46 -5.00 7.43
N HIS A 63 13.67 -4.57 7.77
CA HIS A 63 14.75 -4.36 6.81
C HIS A 63 15.57 -5.63 6.55
N ILE A 64 15.61 -6.56 7.51
CA ILE A 64 16.32 -7.84 7.39
C ILE A 64 15.44 -8.82 6.61
N PRO A 65 15.89 -9.42 5.48
CA PRO A 65 15.05 -10.27 4.63
C PRO A 65 14.32 -11.39 5.40
N VAL A 66 15.01 -12.19 6.20
CA VAL A 66 14.40 -13.26 7.02
C VAL A 66 13.45 -12.71 8.09
N GLY A 67 13.50 -11.42 8.36
CA GLY A 67 12.70 -10.74 9.39
C GLY A 67 11.19 -10.78 9.13
N TYR A 68 10.75 -11.18 7.94
CA TYR A 68 9.31 -11.30 7.67
C TYR A 68 8.61 -12.27 8.64
N TYR A 69 9.29 -13.29 9.15
CA TYR A 69 8.79 -14.16 10.22
C TYR A 69 8.54 -13.44 11.55
N LYS A 70 9.18 -12.30 11.80
CA LYS A 70 9.01 -11.46 12.99
C LYS A 70 8.06 -10.31 12.79
N THR A 71 7.73 -9.98 11.54
CA THR A 71 6.86 -8.86 11.19
C THR A 71 5.44 -9.30 10.88
N MET A 72 5.25 -10.47 10.26
CA MET A 72 3.94 -11.12 10.12
C MET A 72 3.41 -11.55 11.48
N HIS A 73 2.11 -11.43 11.68
CA HIS A 73 1.39 -11.72 12.94
C HIS A 73 1.82 -10.84 14.13
N ASN A 74 2.59 -9.79 13.89
CA ASN A 74 2.98 -8.84 14.90
C ASN A 74 2.07 -7.59 14.84
N PRO A 75 1.25 -7.29 15.88
CA PRO A 75 0.29 -6.17 15.85
C PRO A 75 0.93 -4.79 15.66
N LYS A 76 2.26 -4.67 15.83
CA LYS A 76 2.98 -3.42 15.58
C LYS A 76 3.20 -3.17 14.09
N THR A 77 3.22 -4.22 13.26
CA THR A 77 3.57 -4.16 11.83
C THR A 77 2.54 -4.82 10.93
N ASP A 78 1.59 -5.55 11.50
CA ASP A 78 0.56 -6.33 10.81
C ASP A 78 -0.83 -5.98 11.37
N TRP A 79 -1.85 -5.96 10.52
CA TRP A 79 -3.24 -5.86 10.92
C TRP A 79 -3.74 -7.11 11.63
N CYS A 80 -3.05 -8.23 11.48
CA CYS A 80 -3.39 -9.54 12.05
C CYS A 80 -4.81 -10.01 11.68
N PHE A 81 -5.24 -9.76 10.45
CA PHE A 81 -6.52 -10.25 9.96
C PHE A 81 -6.56 -11.77 9.95
N LYS A 82 -7.78 -12.30 10.05
CA LYS A 82 -8.09 -13.72 9.90
C LYS A 82 -9.33 -13.86 9.03
N THR A 83 -9.40 -14.96 8.28
CA THR A 83 -10.65 -15.30 7.57
C THR A 83 -11.71 -15.75 8.57
N GLU A 84 -12.98 -15.59 8.20
CA GLU A 84 -14.05 -16.30 8.89
C GLU A 84 -13.83 -17.82 8.75
N PRO A 85 -14.24 -18.62 9.76
CA PRO A 85 -14.23 -20.07 9.64
C PRO A 85 -15.05 -20.54 8.42
N ASP A 86 -14.52 -21.48 7.66
CA ASP A 86 -15.17 -22.04 6.47
C ASP A 86 -15.43 -23.53 6.66
N GLU A 87 -16.67 -23.96 6.47
CA GLU A 87 -17.08 -25.37 6.64
C GLU A 87 -16.34 -26.29 5.67
N THR A 88 -16.01 -25.82 4.45
CA THR A 88 -15.26 -26.60 3.46
C THR A 88 -13.80 -26.82 3.86
N MET A 89 -13.31 -26.09 4.85
CA MET A 89 -11.96 -26.14 5.42
C MET A 89 -11.99 -26.56 6.90
N GLU A 90 -12.90 -27.44 7.29
CA GLU A 90 -13.02 -27.95 8.67
C GLU A 90 -13.18 -26.81 9.72
N ASN A 91 -13.83 -25.72 9.35
CA ASN A 91 -14.01 -24.52 10.17
C ASN A 91 -12.68 -23.86 10.61
N VAL A 92 -11.62 -23.99 9.82
CA VAL A 92 -10.35 -23.35 10.10
C VAL A 92 -10.39 -21.88 9.69
N SER A 93 -9.95 -21.01 10.61
CA SER A 93 -9.71 -19.59 10.34
C SER A 93 -8.24 -19.38 9.97
N ILE A 94 -7.99 -18.87 8.76
CA ILE A 94 -6.65 -18.69 8.23
C ILE A 94 -6.14 -17.29 8.54
N PRO A 95 -4.94 -17.14 9.15
CA PRO A 95 -4.28 -15.84 9.28
C PRO A 95 -4.03 -15.18 7.92
N TYR A 96 -4.36 -13.90 7.82
CA TYR A 96 -4.26 -13.13 6.57
C TYR A 96 -3.42 -11.86 6.76
N PRO A 97 -2.08 -11.97 6.80
CA PRO A 97 -1.19 -10.85 7.09
C PRO A 97 -1.34 -9.69 6.11
N ARG A 98 -1.44 -8.47 6.64
CA ARG A 98 -1.41 -7.22 5.88
C ARG A 98 -0.60 -6.19 6.63
N GLY A 99 0.35 -5.55 5.95
CA GLY A 99 1.24 -4.58 6.57
C GLY A 99 0.50 -3.38 7.15
N LYS A 100 0.87 -3.00 8.38
CA LYS A 100 0.38 -1.85 9.14
C LYS A 100 1.56 -0.97 9.54
N THR A 101 2.23 -0.42 8.55
CA THR A 101 3.44 0.38 8.68
C THR A 101 3.73 1.11 7.37
N LEU A 102 4.64 2.08 7.36
CA LEU A 102 5.13 2.66 6.10
C LEU A 102 5.66 1.57 5.17
N GLY A 103 5.28 1.62 3.90
CA GLY A 103 5.53 0.57 2.91
C GLY A 103 4.44 -0.51 2.85
N GLY A 104 3.52 -0.57 3.83
CA GLY A 104 2.43 -1.54 3.88
C GLY A 104 2.94 -2.97 3.81
N SER A 105 2.27 -3.83 3.03
CA SER A 105 2.66 -5.23 2.89
C SER A 105 4.02 -5.45 2.22
N SER A 106 4.57 -4.48 1.47
CA SER A 106 5.94 -4.57 0.96
C SER A 106 7.01 -4.53 2.07
N SER A 107 6.64 -4.07 3.27
CA SER A 107 7.51 -4.04 4.45
C SER A 107 7.50 -5.34 5.24
N ILE A 108 6.53 -6.26 4.99
CA ILE A 108 6.39 -7.51 5.75
C ILE A 108 6.27 -8.77 4.89
N ASN A 109 6.23 -8.66 3.57
CA ASN A 109 6.14 -9.79 2.64
C ASN A 109 7.46 -10.59 2.56
N GLY A 110 7.44 -11.74 1.85
CA GLY A 110 8.60 -12.61 1.62
C GLY A 110 9.59 -12.10 0.55
N LEU A 111 9.51 -10.84 0.14
CA LEU A 111 10.39 -10.15 -0.83
C LEU A 111 10.33 -10.66 -2.28
N LEU A 112 9.66 -11.76 -2.58
CA LEU A 112 9.66 -12.32 -3.93
C LEU A 112 9.20 -11.27 -4.96
N TYR A 113 10.00 -11.15 -6.02
CA TYR A 113 9.70 -10.26 -7.14
C TYR A 113 9.25 -11.08 -8.34
N ILE A 114 7.97 -10.98 -8.63
CA ILE A 114 7.34 -11.64 -9.77
C ILE A 114 6.24 -10.74 -10.33
N ARG A 115 6.17 -10.64 -11.64
CA ARG A 115 5.11 -9.94 -12.39
C ARG A 115 4.06 -10.94 -12.82
N GLY A 116 2.87 -10.45 -13.16
CA GLY A 116 1.89 -11.24 -13.93
C GLY A 116 2.44 -11.58 -15.31
N GLN A 117 1.85 -12.58 -15.96
CA GLN A 117 2.17 -12.98 -17.33
C GLN A 117 1.58 -11.97 -18.33
N GLU A 118 2.07 -11.98 -19.55
CA GLU A 118 1.55 -11.17 -20.64
C GLU A 118 0.02 -11.35 -20.80
N GLN A 119 -0.44 -12.59 -20.74
CA GLN A 119 -1.85 -12.97 -20.90
C GLN A 119 -2.74 -12.36 -19.80
N ASP A 120 -2.24 -12.20 -18.58
CA ASP A 120 -3.01 -11.62 -17.47
C ASP A 120 -3.41 -10.18 -17.79
N TYR A 121 -2.46 -9.38 -18.26
CA TYR A 121 -2.68 -7.97 -18.62
C TYR A 121 -3.49 -7.81 -19.91
N ASP A 122 -3.24 -8.65 -20.89
CA ASP A 122 -3.97 -8.64 -22.15
C ASP A 122 -5.44 -9.05 -21.95
N LEU A 123 -5.71 -9.97 -21.00
CA LEU A 123 -7.07 -10.30 -20.57
C LEU A 123 -7.74 -9.07 -19.91
N TRP A 124 -7.03 -8.34 -19.05
CA TRP A 124 -7.59 -7.12 -18.46
C TRP A 124 -7.99 -6.10 -19.53
N ARG A 125 -7.15 -5.92 -20.56
CA ARG A 125 -7.47 -5.08 -21.69
C ARG A 125 -8.69 -5.55 -22.45
N GLN A 126 -8.80 -6.87 -22.73
CA GLN A 126 -9.94 -7.48 -23.42
C GLN A 126 -11.24 -7.29 -22.63
N LEU A 127 -11.19 -7.32 -21.30
CA LEU A 127 -12.32 -7.03 -20.40
C LEU A 127 -12.73 -5.53 -20.38
N GLY A 128 -12.12 -4.69 -21.22
CA GLY A 128 -12.47 -3.28 -21.39
C GLY A 128 -11.51 -2.29 -20.71
N ASN A 129 -10.48 -2.76 -20.03
CA ASN A 129 -9.51 -1.89 -19.33
C ASN A 129 -8.44 -1.40 -20.31
N ARG A 130 -8.75 -0.37 -21.08
CA ARG A 130 -7.80 0.25 -22.01
C ARG A 130 -6.60 0.82 -21.26
N GLY A 131 -5.39 0.64 -21.79
CA GLY A 131 -4.16 1.07 -21.14
C GLY A 131 -3.54 0.01 -20.21
N TRP A 132 -4.11 -1.21 -20.15
CA TRP A 132 -3.70 -2.29 -19.27
C TRP A 132 -3.18 -3.53 -20.00
N SER A 133 -2.93 -3.50 -21.31
CA SER A 133 -2.23 -4.60 -21.99
C SER A 133 -0.78 -4.71 -21.51
N TRP A 134 -0.18 -5.88 -21.70
CA TRP A 134 1.24 -6.10 -21.38
C TRP A 134 2.14 -5.02 -21.95
N ARG A 135 1.99 -4.73 -23.24
CA ARG A 135 2.77 -3.69 -23.94
C ARG A 135 2.62 -2.31 -23.28
N GLU A 136 1.44 -2.00 -22.76
CA GLU A 136 1.16 -0.70 -22.13
C GLU A 136 1.65 -0.63 -20.69
N VAL A 137 1.67 -1.75 -19.93
CA VAL A 137 2.14 -1.77 -18.53
C VAL A 137 3.63 -2.04 -18.37
N LEU A 138 4.26 -2.75 -19.30
CA LEU A 138 5.69 -3.10 -19.26
C LEU A 138 6.61 -1.88 -19.06
N PRO A 139 6.40 -0.72 -19.73
CA PRO A 139 7.22 0.47 -19.50
C PRO A 139 7.19 0.99 -18.05
N TYR A 140 6.10 0.76 -17.33
CA TYR A 140 5.99 1.14 -15.92
C TYR A 140 6.74 0.18 -14.99
N PHE A 141 6.77 -1.13 -15.30
CA PHE A 141 7.63 -2.08 -14.61
C PHE A 141 9.10 -1.74 -14.80
N ILE A 142 9.52 -1.50 -16.04
CA ILE A 142 10.89 -1.07 -16.38
C ILE A 142 11.25 0.21 -15.63
N LYS A 143 10.38 1.23 -15.63
CA LYS A 143 10.60 2.50 -14.93
C LYS A 143 10.70 2.36 -13.41
N ALA A 144 10.05 1.37 -12.84
CA ALA A 144 10.05 1.13 -11.39
C ALA A 144 11.30 0.41 -10.91
N GLU A 145 11.94 -0.39 -11.76
CA GLU A 145 12.93 -1.38 -11.42
C GLU A 145 14.36 -0.84 -11.46
N ASP A 146 15.17 -1.34 -10.52
CA ASP A 146 16.64 -1.23 -10.53
C ASP A 146 17.18 -2.66 -10.47
N GLN A 147 17.31 -3.28 -11.66
CA GLN A 147 17.66 -4.68 -11.83
C GLN A 147 19.17 -4.90 -11.66
N GLU A 148 19.58 -5.77 -10.75
CA GLU A 148 20.98 -6.11 -10.49
C GLU A 148 21.68 -6.69 -11.73
N ARG A 149 20.95 -7.50 -12.52
CA ARG A 149 21.47 -8.13 -13.75
C ARG A 149 21.63 -7.16 -14.93
N GLY A 150 21.20 -5.89 -14.75
CA GLY A 150 21.26 -4.85 -15.77
C GLY A 150 19.97 -4.65 -16.55
N GLN A 151 20.04 -3.73 -17.52
CA GLN A 151 18.92 -3.36 -18.37
C GLN A 151 18.70 -4.39 -19.49
N SER A 152 17.44 -4.65 -19.84
CA SER A 152 17.03 -5.44 -20.99
C SER A 152 15.71 -4.92 -21.58
N GLU A 153 15.16 -5.60 -22.57
CA GLU A 153 13.82 -5.29 -23.09
C GLU A 153 12.70 -5.47 -22.05
N TYR A 154 12.93 -6.28 -21.01
CA TYR A 154 11.96 -6.54 -19.92
C TYR A 154 12.33 -5.82 -18.63
N HIS A 155 13.56 -5.40 -18.44
CA HIS A 155 14.09 -4.93 -17.15
C HIS A 155 14.64 -3.52 -17.23
N GLY A 156 14.43 -2.77 -16.12
CA GLY A 156 14.95 -1.42 -15.94
C GLY A 156 16.14 -1.38 -14.99
N GLN A 157 16.91 -0.29 -15.09
CA GLN A 157 18.00 0.04 -14.20
C GLN A 157 17.86 1.46 -13.68
N GLY A 158 18.29 1.73 -12.44
CA GLY A 158 18.19 3.04 -11.82
C GLY A 158 16.80 3.44 -11.34
N GLY A 159 15.82 2.54 -11.38
CA GLY A 159 14.52 2.75 -10.78
C GLY A 159 14.56 2.70 -9.24
N PRO A 160 13.47 3.10 -8.57
CA PRO A 160 13.45 3.15 -7.10
C PRO A 160 13.36 1.78 -6.42
N LEU A 161 12.82 0.76 -7.10
CA LEU A 161 12.65 -0.59 -6.56
C LEU A 161 13.82 -1.47 -6.98
N SER A 162 14.73 -1.75 -6.07
CA SER A 162 15.85 -2.64 -6.33
C SER A 162 15.42 -4.09 -6.37
N VAL A 163 15.88 -4.82 -7.38
CA VAL A 163 15.64 -6.25 -7.61
C VAL A 163 16.97 -6.96 -7.77
N SER A 164 17.18 -7.99 -6.99
CA SER A 164 18.43 -8.74 -6.98
C SER A 164 18.20 -10.24 -6.94
N ASP A 165 19.26 -10.99 -7.26
CA ASP A 165 19.25 -12.43 -7.09
C ASP A 165 19.31 -12.81 -5.62
N GLN A 166 18.74 -13.96 -5.27
CA GLN A 166 18.86 -14.52 -3.93
C GLN A 166 20.30 -14.81 -3.60
N ARG A 167 20.73 -14.44 -2.38
CA ARG A 167 22.11 -14.70 -1.91
C ARG A 167 22.29 -16.11 -1.33
N ILE A 168 21.19 -16.74 -0.90
CA ILE A 168 21.22 -18.09 -0.32
C ILE A 168 20.76 -19.08 -1.37
N LYS A 169 21.62 -20.02 -1.70
CA LYS A 169 21.32 -21.19 -2.54
C LYS A 169 21.46 -22.44 -1.69
N LEU A 170 20.57 -23.39 -1.88
CA LEU A 170 20.59 -24.67 -1.18
C LEU A 170 20.62 -25.78 -2.23
N ASP A 171 21.52 -26.73 -2.07
CA ASP A 171 21.71 -27.86 -2.99
C ASP A 171 20.40 -28.64 -3.25
N ILE A 172 19.54 -28.76 -2.22
CA ILE A 172 18.23 -29.40 -2.38
C ILE A 172 17.33 -28.69 -3.37
N LEU A 173 17.41 -27.36 -3.52
CA LEU A 173 16.64 -26.62 -4.51
C LEU A 173 17.16 -26.85 -5.93
N ASP A 174 18.48 -27.03 -6.09
CA ASP A 174 19.06 -27.37 -7.38
C ASP A 174 18.67 -28.80 -7.80
N VAL A 175 18.65 -29.76 -6.84
CA VAL A 175 18.13 -31.11 -7.06
C VAL A 175 16.65 -31.08 -7.44
N PHE A 176 15.83 -30.26 -6.79
CA PHE A 176 14.42 -30.08 -7.12
C PHE A 176 14.23 -29.55 -8.55
N GLN A 177 15.01 -28.55 -8.97
CA GLN A 177 14.96 -28.03 -10.33
C GLN A 177 15.38 -29.08 -11.37
N ASN A 178 16.37 -29.93 -11.05
CA ASN A 178 16.77 -31.03 -11.92
C ASN A 178 15.62 -32.05 -12.08
N ALA A 179 15.01 -32.47 -10.99
CA ALA A 179 13.87 -33.39 -11.01
C ALA A 179 12.68 -32.82 -11.77
N ALA A 180 12.37 -31.51 -11.61
CA ALA A 180 11.34 -30.84 -12.39
C ALA A 180 11.65 -30.88 -13.90
N SER A 181 12.91 -30.70 -14.29
CA SER A 181 13.34 -30.79 -15.70
C SER A 181 13.20 -32.19 -16.26
N GLU A 182 13.43 -33.23 -15.47
CA GLU A 182 13.26 -34.62 -15.88
C GLU A 182 11.79 -35.00 -16.23
N VAL A 183 10.82 -34.31 -15.64
CA VAL A 183 9.39 -34.46 -15.93
C VAL A 183 8.87 -33.41 -16.93
N GLY A 184 9.75 -32.71 -17.63
CA GLY A 184 9.39 -31.79 -18.72
C GLY A 184 9.08 -30.34 -18.29
N ILE A 185 9.32 -29.97 -17.02
CA ILE A 185 9.19 -28.56 -16.56
C ILE A 185 10.53 -27.84 -16.83
N PRO A 186 10.56 -26.80 -17.69
CA PRO A 186 11.80 -26.13 -18.05
C PRO A 186 12.43 -25.40 -16.85
N LYS A 187 13.76 -25.36 -16.83
CA LYS A 187 14.48 -24.46 -15.93
C LYS A 187 14.36 -23.03 -16.43
N VAL A 188 14.04 -22.11 -15.52
CA VAL A 188 13.88 -20.68 -15.82
C VAL A 188 14.78 -19.89 -14.90
N ASP A 189 15.56 -18.99 -15.48
CA ASP A 189 16.44 -18.06 -14.76
C ASP A 189 15.74 -16.72 -14.47
N ASP A 190 14.61 -16.46 -15.13
CA ASP A 190 13.89 -15.21 -15.01
C ASP A 190 12.40 -15.38 -15.36
N PHE A 191 11.55 -15.20 -14.35
CA PHE A 191 10.09 -15.28 -14.48
C PHE A 191 9.43 -13.98 -14.96
N ASN A 192 10.18 -12.91 -15.18
CA ASN A 192 9.64 -11.58 -15.43
C ASN A 192 9.74 -11.12 -16.91
N LYS A 193 9.82 -12.11 -17.83
CA LYS A 193 9.89 -11.89 -19.28
C LYS A 193 8.53 -12.07 -19.99
N GLY A 194 7.42 -12.11 -19.25
CA GLY A 194 6.07 -12.26 -19.81
C GLY A 194 5.53 -13.67 -19.77
N ASP A 195 6.36 -14.71 -19.54
CA ASP A 195 5.99 -16.10 -19.32
C ASP A 195 6.57 -16.59 -17.99
N ASN A 196 5.72 -17.18 -17.16
CA ASN A 196 6.07 -17.65 -15.81
C ASN A 196 6.15 -19.19 -15.74
N PHE A 197 6.03 -19.90 -16.87
CA PHE A 197 6.08 -21.36 -16.88
C PHE A 197 7.50 -21.88 -16.71
N GLY A 198 7.75 -22.60 -15.62
CA GLY A 198 9.05 -23.20 -15.35
C GLY A 198 9.38 -23.36 -13.87
N CYS A 199 10.61 -23.78 -13.60
CA CYS A 199 11.17 -23.95 -12.27
C CYS A 199 12.50 -23.20 -12.15
N GLY A 200 12.67 -22.35 -11.13
CA GLY A 200 13.87 -21.55 -10.95
C GLY A 200 13.87 -20.80 -9.62
N TYR A 201 14.93 -20.05 -9.37
CA TYR A 201 15.01 -19.16 -8.22
C TYR A 201 14.32 -17.84 -8.52
N PHE A 202 13.46 -17.39 -7.61
CA PHE A 202 12.88 -16.05 -7.69
C PHE A 202 13.93 -14.98 -7.36
N GLN A 203 13.86 -13.88 -8.07
CA GLN A 203 14.51 -12.65 -7.62
C GLN A 203 13.74 -12.01 -6.47
N VAL A 204 14.41 -11.13 -5.73
CA VAL A 204 13.88 -10.51 -4.52
C VAL A 204 14.01 -8.99 -4.54
N THR A 205 13.09 -8.31 -3.87
CA THR A 205 13.14 -6.85 -3.68
C THR A 205 14.12 -6.51 -2.56
N GLU A 206 15.40 -6.49 -2.92
CA GLU A 206 16.52 -6.32 -1.99
C GLU A 206 17.57 -5.35 -2.58
N ARG A 207 18.21 -4.59 -1.68
CA ARG A 207 19.36 -3.74 -2.00
C ARG A 207 20.44 -3.94 -0.95
N ASN A 208 21.62 -4.40 -1.36
CA ASN A 208 22.77 -4.61 -0.47
C ASN A 208 22.46 -5.49 0.74
N GLY A 209 21.72 -6.58 0.56
CA GLY A 209 21.36 -7.51 1.64
C GLY A 209 20.21 -7.05 2.54
N LEU A 210 19.56 -5.93 2.23
CA LEU A 210 18.43 -5.40 2.98
C LEU A 210 17.19 -5.24 2.10
N ARG A 211 16.01 -5.41 2.70
CA ARG A 211 14.72 -5.22 2.03
C ARG A 211 14.63 -3.83 1.37
N CYS A 212 14.27 -3.80 0.10
CA CYS A 212 13.85 -2.61 -0.62
C CYS A 212 12.30 -2.56 -0.65
N SER A 213 11.67 -2.18 0.47
CA SER A 213 10.23 -1.95 0.51
C SER A 213 9.84 -0.72 -0.33
N ALA A 214 8.54 -0.56 -0.60
CA ALA A 214 8.05 0.66 -1.25
C ALA A 214 8.36 1.93 -0.45
N ALA A 215 8.41 1.87 0.89
CA ALA A 215 8.86 3.00 1.71
C ALA A 215 10.34 3.32 1.48
N VAL A 216 11.19 2.29 1.45
CA VAL A 216 12.63 2.46 1.18
C VAL A 216 12.88 3.04 -0.22
N GLY A 217 12.25 2.46 -1.24
CA GLY A 217 12.48 2.86 -2.63
C GLY A 217 11.85 4.20 -3.01
N TYR A 218 10.65 4.49 -2.53
CA TYR A 218 9.87 5.65 -2.98
C TYR A 218 9.74 6.78 -1.96
N LEU A 219 9.57 6.50 -0.65
CA LEU A 219 9.35 7.56 0.34
C LEU A 219 10.66 8.11 0.91
N ASN A 220 11.63 7.25 1.23
CA ASN A 220 12.89 7.70 1.81
C ASN A 220 13.60 8.80 1.01
N PRO A 221 13.65 8.75 -0.34
CA PRO A 221 14.28 9.81 -1.13
C PRO A 221 13.58 11.16 -1.07
N ILE A 222 12.31 11.20 -0.68
CA ILE A 222 11.46 12.41 -0.71
C ILE A 222 10.94 12.84 0.66
N LYS A 223 11.20 12.09 1.73
CA LYS A 223 10.59 12.30 3.06
C LYS A 223 10.84 13.68 3.67
N ASN A 224 11.90 14.36 3.26
CA ASN A 224 12.26 15.70 3.74
C ASN A 224 11.74 16.82 2.83
N ASN A 225 10.92 16.51 1.81
CA ASN A 225 10.38 17.54 0.94
C ASN A 225 9.38 18.42 1.71
N LYS A 226 9.55 19.76 1.65
CA LYS A 226 8.72 20.73 2.38
C LYS A 226 7.23 20.69 2.03
N ASN A 227 6.89 20.18 0.86
CA ASN A 227 5.51 20.06 0.39
C ASN A 227 4.89 18.71 0.72
N LEU A 228 5.61 17.80 1.40
CA LEU A 228 5.14 16.50 1.80
C LEU A 228 4.99 16.42 3.33
N LYS A 229 3.79 16.06 3.78
CA LYS A 229 3.52 15.68 5.17
C LYS A 229 3.20 14.20 5.22
N ILE A 230 4.01 13.42 5.93
CA ILE A 230 3.76 12.00 6.19
C ILE A 230 3.29 11.85 7.63
N GLU A 231 2.07 11.38 7.80
CA GLU A 231 1.45 11.17 9.11
C GLU A 231 1.21 9.69 9.35
N THR A 232 1.77 9.16 10.43
CA THR A 232 1.60 7.76 10.86
C THR A 232 0.67 7.66 12.05
N LYS A 233 0.17 6.43 12.34
CA LYS A 233 -0.83 6.18 13.38
C LYS A 233 -2.13 6.95 13.14
N CYS A 234 -2.50 7.12 11.87
CA CYS A 234 -3.68 7.82 11.42
C CYS A 234 -4.68 6.80 10.86
N HIS A 235 -5.65 6.42 11.67
CA HIS A 235 -6.70 5.50 11.25
C HIS A 235 -7.82 6.28 10.54
N VAL A 236 -7.85 6.20 9.21
CA VAL A 236 -8.89 6.87 8.42
C VAL A 236 -10.22 6.20 8.69
N GLN A 237 -11.20 7.01 9.03
CA GLN A 237 -12.56 6.61 9.34
C GLN A 237 -13.45 6.67 8.09
N LYS A 238 -13.43 7.81 7.42
CA LYS A 238 -14.23 8.02 6.20
C LYS A 238 -13.69 9.15 5.34
N ILE A 239 -14.10 9.13 4.07
CA ILE A 239 -14.01 10.22 3.12
C ILE A 239 -15.33 10.99 3.19
N ASN A 240 -15.27 12.32 3.29
CA ASN A 240 -16.45 13.17 3.32
C ASN A 240 -16.73 13.72 1.92
N PHE A 241 -18.01 13.73 1.55
CA PHE A 241 -18.49 14.16 0.25
C PHE A 241 -19.37 15.40 0.37
N GLU A 242 -19.26 16.30 -0.62
CA GLU A 242 -20.18 17.41 -0.85
C GLU A 242 -20.60 17.38 -2.33
N ASN A 243 -21.89 17.33 -2.61
CA ASN A 243 -22.42 17.24 -3.98
C ASN A 243 -21.73 16.15 -4.83
N ASN A 244 -21.60 14.95 -4.30
CA ASN A 244 -20.93 13.79 -4.92
C ASN A 244 -19.42 13.98 -5.20
N LYS A 245 -18.80 15.02 -4.64
CA LYS A 245 -17.35 15.25 -4.72
C LYS A 245 -16.69 14.94 -3.38
N ALA A 246 -15.65 14.14 -3.38
CA ALA A 246 -14.81 13.91 -2.22
C ALA A 246 -14.03 15.20 -1.87
N VAL A 247 -14.24 15.74 -0.67
CA VAL A 247 -13.70 17.05 -0.27
C VAL A 247 -12.74 17.00 0.91
N SER A 248 -12.91 16.02 1.80
CA SER A 248 -12.07 15.92 3.00
C SER A 248 -11.99 14.48 3.51
N VAL A 249 -11.02 14.24 4.41
CA VAL A 249 -10.82 12.94 5.07
C VAL A 249 -10.87 13.13 6.57
N SER A 250 -11.67 12.29 7.23
CA SER A 250 -11.75 12.20 8.69
C SER A 250 -10.97 10.99 9.17
N TYR A 251 -10.06 11.18 10.13
CA TYR A 251 -9.24 10.11 10.69
C TYR A 251 -9.01 10.31 12.19
N PHE A 252 -8.71 9.24 12.89
CA PHE A 252 -8.25 9.27 14.28
C PHE A 252 -6.74 9.22 14.37
N LYS A 253 -6.19 10.08 15.21
CA LYS A 253 -4.80 10.05 15.65
C LYS A 253 -4.74 10.27 17.15
N TYR A 254 -4.19 9.31 17.90
CA TYR A 254 -4.14 9.34 19.38
C TYR A 254 -5.49 9.69 20.02
N ASN A 255 -6.56 9.00 19.59
CA ASN A 255 -7.95 9.20 20.05
C ASN A 255 -8.55 10.60 19.76
N LYS A 256 -7.88 11.42 18.98
CA LYS A 256 -8.42 12.69 18.49
C LYS A 256 -8.91 12.52 17.07
N GLN A 257 -10.14 12.92 16.83
CA GLN A 257 -10.67 13.00 15.46
C GLN A 257 -10.15 14.26 14.79
N ILE A 258 -9.63 14.11 13.60
CA ILE A 258 -9.07 15.18 12.77
C ILE A 258 -9.72 15.10 11.40
N THR A 259 -10.08 16.24 10.84
CA THR A 259 -10.55 16.35 9.46
C THR A 259 -9.63 17.27 8.69
N VAL A 260 -9.22 16.84 7.47
CA VAL A 260 -8.35 17.60 6.57
C VAL A 260 -9.00 17.71 5.20
N LYS A 261 -8.81 18.85 4.54
CA LYS A 261 -9.43 19.16 3.26
C LYS A 261 -8.48 18.88 2.09
N ALA A 262 -9.02 18.30 1.02
CA ALA A 262 -8.33 18.12 -0.26
C ALA A 262 -8.80 19.17 -1.25
N ASN A 263 -7.86 19.96 -1.80
CA ASN A 263 -8.18 20.98 -2.79
C ASN A 263 -8.36 20.41 -4.21
N LYS A 264 -7.73 19.24 -4.47
CA LYS A 264 -7.78 18.55 -5.76
C LYS A 264 -8.43 17.18 -5.63
N GLU A 265 -7.71 16.19 -5.10
CA GLU A 265 -8.19 14.81 -5.07
C GLU A 265 -7.78 14.08 -3.79
N ILE A 266 -8.57 13.06 -3.47
CA ILE A 266 -8.28 12.07 -2.43
C ILE A 266 -7.97 10.75 -3.13
N LEU A 267 -6.77 10.22 -2.88
CA LEU A 267 -6.27 8.99 -3.50
C LEU A 267 -6.35 7.85 -2.48
N LEU A 268 -7.27 6.92 -2.70
CA LEU A 268 -7.51 5.78 -1.80
C LEU A 268 -6.59 4.62 -2.15
N SER A 269 -5.62 4.33 -1.30
CA SER A 269 -4.57 3.32 -1.48
C SER A 269 -4.40 2.42 -0.24
N ALA A 270 -5.49 2.16 0.49
CA ALA A 270 -5.49 1.44 1.76
C ALA A 270 -5.47 -0.10 1.62
N GLY A 271 -5.19 -0.60 0.42
CA GLY A 271 -5.13 -2.04 0.11
C GLY A 271 -6.49 -2.67 -0.16
N SER A 272 -6.48 -3.95 -0.52
CA SER A 272 -7.67 -4.69 -0.98
C SER A 272 -8.75 -4.89 0.10
N ILE A 273 -8.39 -4.79 1.38
CA ILE A 273 -9.33 -4.88 2.51
C ILE A 273 -9.70 -3.48 3.00
N GLY A 274 -8.72 -2.62 3.25
CA GLY A 274 -8.96 -1.30 3.83
C GLY A 274 -9.68 -0.34 2.88
N SER A 275 -9.40 -0.40 1.57
CA SER A 275 -10.05 0.52 0.62
C SER A 275 -11.57 0.28 0.51
N PRO A 276 -12.06 -0.94 0.31
CA PRO A 276 -13.51 -1.20 0.34
C PRO A 276 -14.16 -0.84 1.68
N GLN A 277 -13.48 -1.10 2.79
CA GLN A 277 -13.97 -0.74 4.12
C GLN A 277 -14.16 0.78 4.25
N ILE A 278 -13.17 1.58 3.86
CA ILE A 278 -13.26 3.04 3.90
C ILE A 278 -14.37 3.55 2.98
N LEU A 279 -14.55 2.97 1.78
CA LEU A 279 -15.66 3.33 0.90
C LEU A 279 -17.01 3.06 1.56
N GLN A 280 -17.19 1.87 2.15
CA GLN A 280 -18.44 1.52 2.85
C GLN A 280 -18.71 2.46 4.03
N THR A 281 -17.73 2.73 4.88
CA THR A 281 -17.89 3.68 6.00
C THR A 281 -18.11 5.12 5.55
N SER A 282 -17.84 5.41 4.26
CA SER A 282 -18.09 6.72 3.62
C SER A 282 -19.45 6.78 2.89
N GLY A 283 -20.29 5.73 3.00
CA GLY A 283 -21.60 5.69 2.35
C GLY A 283 -21.59 5.11 0.92
N ILE A 284 -20.45 4.58 0.46
CA ILE A 284 -20.31 4.02 -0.90
C ILE A 284 -20.33 2.49 -0.85
N GLY A 285 -21.38 1.87 -1.38
CA GLY A 285 -21.54 0.41 -1.41
C GLY A 285 -22.98 -0.01 -1.63
N ASN A 286 -23.30 -1.24 -1.21
CA ASN A 286 -24.69 -1.73 -1.28
C ASN A 286 -25.55 -0.97 -0.27
N GLY A 287 -26.51 -0.18 -0.76
CA GLY A 287 -27.32 0.73 0.04
C GLY A 287 -28.07 0.04 1.18
N ASP A 288 -28.69 -1.11 0.91
CA ASP A 288 -29.47 -1.82 1.93
C ASP A 288 -28.58 -2.36 3.06
N LYS A 289 -27.39 -2.90 2.70
CA LYS A 289 -26.42 -3.33 3.69
C LYS A 289 -25.91 -2.17 4.54
N LEU A 290 -25.59 -1.03 3.91
CA LEU A 290 -25.07 0.14 4.63
C LEU A 290 -26.10 0.71 5.60
N LYS A 291 -27.38 0.80 5.19
CA LYS A 291 -28.49 1.22 6.07
C LYS A 291 -28.66 0.31 7.29
N ASN A 292 -28.51 -1.01 7.12
CA ASN A 292 -28.59 -1.96 8.23
C ASN A 292 -27.48 -1.75 9.27
N PHE A 293 -26.36 -1.16 8.88
CA PHE A 293 -25.28 -0.76 9.80
C PHE A 293 -25.39 0.70 10.28
N GLY A 294 -26.48 1.42 9.95
CA GLY A 294 -26.67 2.82 10.31
C GLY A 294 -25.74 3.78 9.58
N ILE A 295 -25.22 3.38 8.42
CA ILE A 295 -24.35 4.22 7.59
C ILE A 295 -25.22 4.97 6.58
N GLU A 296 -25.11 6.29 6.58
CA GLU A 296 -25.73 7.19 5.59
C GLU A 296 -25.10 6.97 4.22
N ILE A 297 -25.96 6.99 3.14
CA ILE A 297 -25.55 6.68 1.77
C ILE A 297 -25.39 7.98 0.98
#